data_d7b704e52164f89584a2439153db1eaf
#
_entry.id   d7b704e52164f89584a2439153db1eaf
#
_cell.length_a   1.000
_cell.length_b   1.000
_cell.length_c   1.000
_cell.angle_alpha   90.00
_cell.angle_beta   90.00
_cell.angle_gamma   90.00
#
_symmetry.space_group_name_H-M   'P 1'
#
loop_
_entity.id
_entity.type
_entity.pdbx_description
1 polymer ?
#
loop_
_entity_poly.entity_id
_entity_poly.type
_entity_poly.pdbx_seq_one_letter_code
_entity_poly.pdbx_strand_id
1 'polypeptide(L)' 'MKVDLLRVRAERVAKGYTQAKMAELMGLARDQYNKRENGKISFSADELITLASLLGYSRNEIGIFFKQTVPETQQKR' A
#
# COMPACT_ATOMS: atom_id res chain seq x y z
N MET A 1 -8.72 -10.53 0.71
CA MET A 1 -8.25 -9.48 -0.19
C MET A 1 -6.79 -9.21 0.05
N LYS A 2 -6.02 -9.07 -1.00
CA LYS A 2 -4.58 -8.84 -0.85
C LYS A 2 -4.22 -7.41 -1.17
N VAL A 3 -3.27 -6.88 -0.42
CA VAL A 3 -2.72 -5.57 -0.70
C VAL A 3 -1.88 -5.65 -1.98
N ASP A 4 -2.09 -4.68 -2.86
CA ASP A 4 -1.31 -4.57 -4.09
C ASP A 4 -0.01 -3.83 -3.78
N LEU A 5 1.03 -4.59 -3.46
CA LEU A 5 2.29 -4.00 -3.03
C LEU A 5 2.99 -3.23 -4.13
N LEU A 6 2.80 -3.62 -5.39
CA LEU A 6 3.34 -2.87 -6.51
C LEU A 6 2.66 -1.51 -6.61
N ARG A 7 1.38 -1.44 -6.33
CA ARG A 7 0.66 -0.18 -6.32
C ARG A 7 1.14 0.72 -5.19
N VAL A 8 1.34 0.14 -4.00
CA VAL A 8 1.88 0.89 -2.87
C VAL A 8 3.21 1.52 -3.25
N ARG A 9 4.09 0.72 -3.83
CA ARG A 9 5.41 1.21 -4.23
C ARG A 9 5.31 2.29 -5.29
N ALA A 10 4.47 2.07 -6.30
CA ALA A 10 4.31 3.02 -7.39
C ALA A 10 3.80 4.37 -6.89
N GLU A 11 2.82 4.34 -6.00
CA GLU A 11 2.26 5.58 -5.46
C GLU A 11 3.27 6.30 -4.57
N ARG A 12 4.06 5.54 -3.81
CA ARG A 12 5.11 6.14 -2.99
C ARG A 12 6.14 6.85 -3.85
N VAL A 13 6.61 6.17 -4.89
CA VAL A 13 7.61 6.73 -5.81
C VAL A 13 7.04 7.94 -6.53
N ALA A 14 5.79 7.85 -6.97
CA ALA A 14 5.12 8.97 -7.65
C ALA A 14 5.03 10.20 -6.76
N LYS A 15 4.89 9.99 -5.45
CA LYS A 15 4.85 11.09 -4.49
C LYS A 15 6.22 11.65 -4.19
N GLY A 16 7.27 10.95 -4.63
CA GLY A 16 8.64 11.38 -4.37
C GLY A 16 9.19 10.95 -3.03
N TYR A 17 8.56 9.99 -2.38
CA TYR A 17 9.01 9.51 -1.08
C TYR A 17 9.94 8.31 -1.23
N THR A 18 11.08 8.34 -0.51
CA THR A 18 11.91 7.16 -0.37
C THR A 18 11.29 6.23 0.66
N GLN A 19 11.78 4.98 0.70
CA GLN A 19 11.33 4.06 1.75
C GLN A 19 11.66 4.60 3.13
N ALA A 20 12.84 5.22 3.28
CA ALA A 20 13.23 5.79 4.55
C ALA A 20 12.28 6.91 4.97
N LYS A 21 11.90 7.77 4.01
CA LYS A 21 10.99 8.87 4.31
C LYS A 21 9.60 8.34 4.68
N MET A 22 9.13 7.35 3.94
CA MET A 22 7.83 6.77 4.22
C MET A 22 7.80 6.12 5.59
N ALA A 23 8.88 5.41 5.93
CA ALA A 23 9.00 4.79 7.24
C ALA A 23 8.94 5.85 8.34
N GLU A 24 9.68 6.92 8.16
CA GLU A 24 9.69 8.02 9.13
C GLU A 24 8.29 8.58 9.34
N LEU A 25 7.58 8.84 8.24
CA LEU A 25 6.24 9.41 8.31
C LEU A 25 5.24 8.45 8.96
N MET A 26 5.47 7.16 8.85
CA MET A 26 4.60 6.16 9.44
C MET A 26 5.03 5.74 10.85
N GLY A 27 6.13 6.30 11.35
CA GLY A 27 6.60 5.93 12.67
C GLY A 27 7.24 4.57 12.74
N LEU A 28 7.78 4.07 11.63
CA LEU A 28 8.40 2.77 11.53
C LEU A 28 9.89 2.90 11.28
N ALA A 29 10.66 1.90 11.70
CA ALA A 29 12.03 1.80 11.27
C ALA A 29 12.04 1.46 9.77
N ARG A 30 13.11 1.84 9.09
CA ARG A 30 13.18 1.64 7.64
C ARG A 30 13.04 0.17 7.25
N ASP A 31 13.70 -0.72 7.99
CA ASP A 31 13.61 -2.14 7.66
C ASP A 31 12.22 -2.69 7.92
N GLN A 32 11.51 -2.16 8.89
CA GLN A 32 10.14 -2.56 9.16
C GLN A 32 9.22 -2.14 8.03
N TYR A 33 9.38 -0.93 7.51
CA TYR A 33 8.60 -0.51 6.35
C TYR A 33 8.95 -1.36 5.13
N ASN A 34 10.25 -1.58 4.92
CA ASN A 34 10.72 -2.36 3.78
C ASN A 34 10.11 -3.76 3.77
N LYS A 35 10.05 -4.41 4.93
CA LYS A 35 9.46 -5.75 5.02
C LYS A 35 7.99 -5.74 4.64
N ARG A 36 7.27 -4.68 4.96
CA ARG A 36 5.86 -4.57 4.60
C ARG A 36 5.70 -4.35 3.11
N GLU A 37 6.50 -3.48 2.54
CA GLU A 37 6.41 -3.22 1.10
C GLU A 37 6.82 -4.44 0.29
N ASN A 38 7.71 -5.28 0.83
CA ASN A 38 8.15 -6.50 0.15
C ASN A 38 7.26 -7.71 0.43
N GLY A 39 6.27 -7.57 1.30
CA GLY A 39 5.34 -8.64 1.58
C GLY A 39 5.79 -9.61 2.66
N LYS A 40 6.90 -9.35 3.34
CA LYS A 40 7.35 -10.22 4.42
C LYS A 40 6.53 -10.04 5.68
N ILE A 41 6.01 -8.85 5.90
CA ILE A 41 5.12 -8.53 7.01
C ILE A 41 3.92 -7.84 6.39
N SER A 42 2.72 -8.21 6.83
CA SER A 42 1.51 -7.59 6.31
C SER A 42 1.33 -6.20 6.90
N PHE A 43 0.82 -5.28 6.09
CA PHE A 43 0.34 -4.01 6.60
C PHE A 43 -0.91 -4.26 7.45
N SER A 44 -0.99 -3.62 8.60
CA SER A 44 -2.23 -3.64 9.38
C SER A 44 -3.23 -2.69 8.71
N ALA A 45 -4.50 -2.81 9.12
CA ALA A 45 -5.54 -1.93 8.59
C ALA A 45 -5.21 -0.47 8.93
N ASP A 46 -4.77 -0.20 10.15
CA ASP A 46 -4.43 1.15 10.54
C ASP A 46 -3.25 1.68 9.74
N GLU A 47 -2.26 0.82 9.49
CA GLU A 47 -1.11 1.22 8.69
C GLU A 47 -1.51 1.56 7.27
N LEU A 48 -2.44 0.80 6.69
CA LEU A 48 -2.90 1.09 5.33
C LEU A 48 -3.65 2.40 5.26
N ILE A 49 -4.46 2.70 6.27
CA ILE A 49 -5.17 3.97 6.32
C ILE A 49 -4.16 5.12 6.40
N THR A 50 -3.16 4.99 7.26
CA THR A 50 -2.12 6.01 7.39
C THR A 50 -1.35 6.18 6.09
N LEU A 51 -0.95 5.06 5.48
CA LEU A 51 -0.22 5.08 4.23
C LEU A 51 -1.03 5.76 3.14
N ALA A 52 -2.29 5.42 3.00
CA ALA A 52 -3.14 6.02 1.99
C ALA A 52 -3.24 7.52 2.19
N SER A 53 -3.42 7.96 3.44
CA SER A 53 -3.50 9.37 3.76
C SER A 53 -2.20 10.10 3.37
N LEU A 54 -1.06 9.51 3.69
CA LEU A 54 0.23 10.09 3.36
C LEU A 54 0.43 10.21 1.86
N LEU A 55 -0.19 9.32 1.09
CA LEU A 55 -0.10 9.33 -0.35
C LEU A 55 -1.19 10.17 -1.01
N GLY A 56 -2.01 10.83 -0.21
CA GLY A 56 -2.99 11.79 -0.73
C GLY A 56 -4.36 11.21 -0.99
N TYR A 57 -4.65 10.03 -0.44
CA TYR A 57 -5.94 9.38 -0.66
C TYR A 57 -6.78 9.42 0.59
N SER A 58 -8.08 9.58 0.41
CA SER A 58 -9.01 9.53 1.52
C SER A 58 -9.26 8.09 1.92
N ARG A 59 -9.91 7.92 3.09
CA ARG A 59 -10.26 6.59 3.57
C ARG A 59 -11.15 5.85 2.58
N ASN A 60 -12.02 6.57 1.87
CA ASN A 60 -12.92 5.96 0.90
C ASN A 60 -12.17 5.43 -0.32
N GLU A 61 -10.95 5.90 -0.55
CA GLU A 61 -10.19 5.53 -1.73
C GLU A 61 -9.19 4.41 -1.46
N ILE A 62 -9.18 3.88 -0.24
CA ILE A 62 -8.19 2.88 0.15
C ILE A 62 -8.25 1.62 -0.71
N GLY A 63 -9.39 1.40 -1.37
CA GLY A 63 -9.55 0.22 -2.22
C GLY A 63 -8.56 0.13 -3.36
N ILE A 64 -7.95 1.26 -3.77
CA ILE A 64 -6.96 1.22 -4.84
C ILE A 64 -5.72 0.40 -4.45
N PHE A 65 -5.50 0.21 -3.16
CA PHE A 65 -4.33 -0.53 -2.67
C PHE A 65 -4.59 -2.01 -2.52
N PHE A 66 -5.73 -2.49 -2.95
CA PHE A 66 -6.05 -3.91 -2.91
C PHE A 66 -6.14 -4.47 -4.32
N LYS A 67 -5.62 -5.69 -4.48
CA LYS A 67 -5.68 -6.32 -5.78
C LYS A 67 -7.12 -6.60 -6.16
N GLN A 68 -7.45 -6.30 -7.40
CA GLN A 68 -8.77 -6.57 -7.91
C GLN A 68 -8.93 -8.07 -8.10
N THR A 69 -10.09 -8.58 -7.70
CA THR A 69 -10.43 -9.96 -7.95
C THR A 69 -11.65 -9.97 -8.86
N VAL A 70 -11.47 -10.48 -10.06
CA VAL A 70 -12.55 -10.56 -11.02
C VAL A 70 -13.12 -11.97 -10.98
N PRO A 71 -14.43 -12.14 -10.72
CA PRO A 71 -15.02 -13.47 -10.74
C PRO A 71 -14.77 -14.14 -12.07
N GLU A 72 -14.57 -15.45 -12.02
CA GLU A 72 -14.22 -16.19 -13.22
C GLU A 72 -15.25 -16.02 -14.32
N THR A 73 -16.51 -15.91 -13.93
CA THR A 73 -17.57 -15.70 -14.91
C THR A 73 -17.43 -14.40 -15.67
N GLN A 74 -16.84 -13.41 -15.06
CA GLN A 74 -16.63 -12.12 -15.72
C GLN A 74 -15.37 -12.08 -16.56
N GLN A 75 -14.48 -13.01 -16.35
CA GLN A 75 -13.25 -13.07 -17.12
C GLN A 75 -13.46 -13.68 -18.48
N LYS A 76 -14.53 -14.41 -18.62
CA LYS A 76 -14.82 -14.96 -19.91
C LYS A 76 -15.36 -13.92 -20.82
N ARG A 77 -15.12 -14.01 -21.90
CA ARG A 77 -15.72 -13.09 -22.72
C ARG A 77 -15.25 -12.92 -23.80
#